data_6a35b2a7e3aca5147adb0db104b05d14
#
_entry.id   6a35b2a7e3aca5147adb0db104b05d14
#
_cell.length_a   1.000
_cell.length_b   1.000
_cell.length_c   1.000
_cell.angle_alpha   90.00
_cell.angle_beta   90.00
_cell.angle_gamma   90.00
#
_symmetry.space_group_name_H-M   'P 1'
#
loop_
_entity.id
_entity.type
_entity.pdbx_description
1 polymer ?
#
loop_
_entity_poly.entity_id
_entity_poly.type
_entity_poly.pdbx_seq_one_letter_code
_entity_poly.pdbx_strand_id
1 'polypeptide(L)'
;MASNFGQLSRFLARTAGEAQFAALVLAGALAFPSLATAAEPVEVAVVESISGSSSGVEFMDYLHVGQVIRLSPHESLVLSYKASCLQETITGGTVTVGLDRSQVQSGEVQRSVGGCGEGKPELTGAQSIAGRTFRGGIPH
;
A
#
# COMPACT_ATOMS: atom_id res chain seq x y z
N MET A 1 18.33 -53.48 23.31
CA MET A 1 17.61 -54.66 22.82
C MET A 1 17.01 -54.34 21.47
N ALA A 2 17.66 -54.88 20.48
CA ALA A 2 17.25 -55.72 19.37
C ALA A 2 16.46 -54.92 18.29
N SER A 3 17.08 -54.52 17.15
CA SER A 3 17.46 -55.34 15.97
C SER A 3 16.27 -55.91 15.23
N ASN A 4 16.11 -55.44 13.99
CA ASN A 4 15.81 -56.27 12.81
C ASN A 4 15.79 -55.32 11.60
N PHE A 5 16.66 -55.33 10.72
CA PHE A 5 17.31 -56.21 9.75
C PHE A 5 16.36 -57.15 8.99
N GLY A 6 16.30 -56.95 7.72
CA GLY A 6 15.81 -57.89 6.69
C GLY A 6 14.82 -57.21 5.79
N GLN A 7 14.87 -57.30 4.51
CA GLN A 7 15.55 -58.16 3.57
C GLN A 7 15.53 -57.55 2.16
N LEU A 8 16.61 -57.69 1.52
CA LEU A 8 16.74 -57.66 0.06
C LEU A 8 15.83 -58.71 -0.58
N SER A 9 15.20 -58.36 -1.67
CA SER A 9 14.89 -59.35 -2.68
C SER A 9 14.88 -58.71 -4.07
N ARG A 10 15.88 -59.11 -4.79
CA ARG A 10 16.06 -58.94 -6.24
C ARG A 10 14.95 -59.69 -6.99
N PHE A 11 14.39 -59.06 -8.00
CA PHE A 11 13.91 -59.80 -9.16
C PHE A 11 14.32 -59.08 -10.43
N LEU A 12 15.33 -59.71 -11.06
CA LEU A 12 15.67 -59.57 -12.44
C LEU A 12 14.68 -60.43 -13.23
N ALA A 13 13.99 -59.85 -14.18
CA ALA A 13 13.47 -60.60 -15.30
C ALA A 13 13.47 -59.72 -16.55
N ARG A 14 14.24 -60.14 -17.39
CA ARG A 14 14.60 -59.84 -18.76
C ARG A 14 13.46 -60.29 -19.67
N THR A 15 12.97 -59.45 -20.56
CA THR A 15 12.52 -59.91 -21.90
C THR A 15 12.76 -58.82 -22.92
N ALA A 16 13.40 -59.25 -23.95
CA ALA A 16 13.69 -58.55 -25.19
C ALA A 16 12.42 -58.49 -26.06
N GLY A 17 12.37 -57.48 -26.88
CA GLY A 17 11.57 -57.59 -28.11
C GLY A 17 10.65 -56.40 -28.37
N GLU A 18 11.02 -55.78 -29.39
CA GLU A 18 10.27 -55.20 -30.52
C GLU A 18 10.33 -53.69 -30.66
N ALA A 19 11.02 -53.37 -31.72
CA ALA A 19 11.03 -52.07 -32.36
C ALA A 19 9.63 -51.70 -32.85
N GLN A 20 9.11 -50.58 -32.40
CA GLN A 20 8.05 -49.90 -33.11
C GLN A 20 8.27 -48.39 -33.12
N PHE A 21 8.25 -47.88 -34.30
CA PHE A 21 8.33 -46.52 -34.72
C PHE A 21 7.33 -45.64 -33.94
N ALA A 22 7.79 -44.79 -33.09
CA ALA A 22 6.98 -43.77 -32.49
C ALA A 22 7.28 -42.43 -33.16
N ALA A 23 6.30 -41.94 -33.86
CA ALA A 23 6.26 -40.64 -34.49
C ALA A 23 6.52 -39.54 -33.46
N LEU A 24 7.53 -38.74 -33.73
CA LEU A 24 7.84 -37.52 -32.98
C LEU A 24 6.76 -36.50 -33.30
N VAL A 25 5.72 -36.40 -32.46
CA VAL A 25 4.81 -35.27 -32.46
C VAL A 25 5.47 -34.20 -31.63
N LEU A 26 6.16 -33.29 -32.29
CA LEU A 26 6.67 -32.06 -31.70
C LEU A 26 5.47 -31.12 -31.42
N ALA A 27 4.81 -31.31 -30.28
CA ALA A 27 3.85 -30.33 -29.75
C ALA A 27 4.65 -29.13 -29.19
N GLY A 28 4.92 -28.19 -30.06
CA GLY A 28 5.47 -26.89 -29.67
C GLY A 28 4.45 -26.16 -28.80
N ALA A 29 4.60 -26.26 -27.47
CA ALA A 29 3.91 -25.40 -26.55
C ALA A 29 4.49 -23.99 -26.71
N LEU A 30 3.81 -23.16 -27.50
CA LEU A 30 4.06 -21.72 -27.53
C LEU A 30 3.64 -21.17 -26.16
N ALA A 31 4.58 -21.13 -25.23
CA ALA A 31 4.44 -20.38 -23.99
C ALA A 31 4.41 -18.89 -24.36
N PHE A 32 3.22 -18.34 -24.49
CA PHE A 32 3.06 -16.88 -24.56
C PHE A 32 3.43 -16.33 -23.18
N PRO A 33 4.46 -15.47 -23.06
CA PRO A 33 4.68 -14.75 -21.83
C PRO A 33 3.46 -13.85 -21.63
N SER A 34 2.65 -14.14 -20.62
CA SER A 34 1.61 -13.24 -20.15
C SER A 34 2.33 -11.98 -19.66
N LEU A 35 2.24 -10.90 -20.42
CA LEU A 35 2.61 -9.56 -19.94
C LEU A 35 1.63 -9.22 -18.82
N ALA A 36 2.04 -9.51 -17.59
CA ALA A 36 1.32 -9.01 -16.42
C ALA A 36 1.45 -7.50 -16.46
N THR A 37 0.38 -6.83 -16.87
CA THR A 37 0.26 -5.38 -16.73
C THR A 37 0.22 -5.12 -15.23
N ALA A 38 1.31 -4.58 -14.69
CA ALA A 38 1.34 -4.10 -13.30
C ALA A 38 0.29 -2.98 -13.23
N ALA A 39 -0.78 -3.21 -12.46
CA ALA A 39 -1.73 -2.16 -12.16
C ALA A 39 -0.98 -1.03 -11.44
N GLU A 40 -1.17 0.20 -11.89
CA GLU A 40 -0.59 1.34 -11.21
C GLU A 40 -1.09 1.39 -9.76
N PRO A 41 -0.22 1.65 -8.80
CA PRO A 41 -0.60 1.71 -7.40
C PRO A 41 -1.60 2.86 -7.19
N VAL A 42 -2.75 2.54 -6.59
CA VAL A 42 -3.79 3.53 -6.31
C VAL A 42 -3.41 4.36 -5.09
N GLU A 43 -3.27 5.66 -5.27
CA GLU A 43 -3.03 6.61 -4.19
C GLU A 43 -4.32 6.87 -3.39
N VAL A 44 -4.26 6.60 -2.09
CA VAL A 44 -5.45 6.64 -1.22
C VAL A 44 -5.36 7.69 -0.11
N ALA A 45 -4.15 8.05 0.30
CA ALA A 45 -3.93 9.02 1.37
C ALA A 45 -2.75 9.95 1.04
N VAL A 46 -2.70 11.07 1.74
CA VAL A 46 -1.59 12.02 1.70
C VAL A 46 -1.04 12.26 3.09
N VAL A 47 0.27 12.44 3.20
CA VAL A 47 0.95 12.81 4.45
C VAL A 47 0.77 14.30 4.69
N GLU A 48 -0.02 14.67 5.70
CA GLU A 48 -0.23 16.08 6.08
C GLU A 48 0.82 16.60 7.07
N SER A 49 1.36 15.72 7.85
CA SER A 49 2.43 16.06 8.79
C SER A 49 3.19 14.82 9.22
N ILE A 50 4.47 14.99 9.49
CA ILE A 50 5.31 13.94 10.04
C ILE A 50 6.30 14.56 11.03
N SER A 51 6.48 13.91 12.17
CA SER A 51 7.56 14.21 13.11
C SER A 51 8.52 13.02 13.18
N GLY A 52 9.79 13.26 12.95
CA GLY A 52 10.81 12.22 12.90
C GLY A 52 11.25 11.91 11.47
N SER A 53 12.26 11.05 11.34
CA SER A 53 12.90 10.73 10.07
C SER A 53 13.01 9.22 9.77
N SER A 54 12.49 8.37 10.67
CA SER A 54 12.66 6.92 10.52
C SER A 54 11.61 6.28 9.61
N SER A 55 10.55 6.97 9.30
CA SER A 55 9.38 6.45 8.57
C SER A 55 9.61 6.23 7.08
N GLY A 56 10.58 6.92 6.48
CA GLY A 56 10.85 6.86 5.03
C GLY A 56 9.77 7.52 4.17
N VAL A 57 8.89 8.33 4.76
CA VAL A 57 7.91 9.17 4.06
C VAL A 57 8.10 10.63 4.46
N GLU A 58 7.69 11.53 3.58
CA GLU A 58 7.84 12.97 3.74
C GLU A 58 6.48 13.69 3.70
N PHE A 59 6.49 14.96 4.11
CA PHE A 59 5.32 15.83 3.99
C PHE A 59 4.86 15.93 2.53
N MET A 60 3.56 15.80 2.30
CA MET A 60 2.89 15.78 0.99
C MET A 60 3.11 14.52 0.15
N ASP A 61 3.75 13.48 0.68
CA ASP A 61 3.81 12.19 0.01
C ASP A 61 2.43 11.57 -0.15
N TYR A 62 2.21 10.99 -1.33
CA TYR A 62 1.02 10.20 -1.61
C TYR A 62 1.27 8.73 -1.29
N LEU A 63 0.36 8.15 -0.53
CA LEU A 63 0.46 6.78 -0.04
C LEU A 63 -0.50 5.86 -0.79
N HIS A 64 -0.01 4.64 -1.03
CA HIS A 64 -0.74 3.60 -1.75
C HIS A 64 -1.30 2.55 -0.79
N VAL A 65 -2.35 1.87 -1.23
CA VAL A 65 -2.91 0.73 -0.48
C VAL A 65 -1.84 -0.35 -0.27
N GLY A 66 -1.74 -0.84 0.97
CA GLY A 66 -0.79 -1.87 1.37
C GLY A 66 0.61 -1.34 1.71
N GLN A 67 0.88 -0.05 1.54
CA GLN A 67 2.15 0.54 1.96
C GLN A 67 2.32 0.41 3.47
N VAL A 68 3.52 0.01 3.90
CA VAL A 68 3.85 -0.19 5.32
C VAL A 68 4.85 0.87 5.77
N ILE A 69 4.49 1.61 6.81
CA ILE A 69 5.29 2.69 7.40
C ILE A 69 5.62 2.29 8.84
N ARG A 70 6.87 2.40 9.23
CA ARG A 70 7.31 2.13 10.61
C ARG A 70 7.66 3.44 11.29
N LEU A 71 7.01 3.68 12.43
CA LEU A 71 7.24 4.86 13.27
C LEU A 71 7.95 4.44 14.55
N SER A 72 8.97 5.19 14.94
CA SER A 72 9.54 5.08 16.28
C SER A 72 8.51 5.50 17.35
N PRO A 73 8.65 5.07 18.60
CA PRO A 73 7.62 5.28 19.64
C PRO A 73 7.19 6.74 19.88
N HIS A 74 8.05 7.70 19.54
CA HIS A 74 7.80 9.14 19.71
C HIS A 74 7.56 9.88 18.40
N GLU A 75 7.56 9.16 17.27
CA GLU A 75 7.25 9.75 15.98
C GLU A 75 5.75 9.78 15.77
N SER A 76 5.28 10.82 15.12
CA SER A 76 3.88 10.96 14.75
C SER A 76 3.72 11.22 13.26
N LEU A 77 2.65 10.69 12.71
CA LEU A 77 2.26 10.79 11.32
C LEU A 77 0.81 11.20 11.23
N VAL A 78 0.52 12.23 10.45
CA VAL A 78 -0.85 12.66 10.14
C VAL A 78 -1.14 12.33 8.70
N LEU A 79 -2.17 11.52 8.48
CA LEU A 79 -2.66 11.09 7.17
C LEU A 79 -4.04 11.64 6.89
N SER A 80 -4.28 12.06 5.66
CA SER A 80 -5.61 12.40 5.16
C SER A 80 -6.01 11.44 4.05
N TYR A 81 -7.13 10.75 4.22
CA TYR A 81 -7.66 9.79 3.26
C TYR A 81 -8.59 10.47 2.26
N LYS A 82 -8.32 10.25 0.96
CA LYS A 82 -9.05 10.91 -0.13
C LYS A 82 -10.51 10.46 -0.23
N ALA A 83 -10.79 9.17 -0.04
CA ALA A 83 -12.12 8.60 -0.24
C ALA A 83 -13.03 8.73 0.98
N SER A 84 -12.50 8.54 2.18
CA SER A 84 -13.28 8.54 3.42
C SER A 84 -13.32 9.90 4.12
N CYS A 85 -12.54 10.88 3.67
CA CYS A 85 -12.33 12.16 4.35
C CYS A 85 -11.85 12.01 5.79
N LEU A 86 -11.22 10.89 6.08
CA LEU A 86 -10.72 10.57 7.41
C LEU A 86 -9.32 11.14 7.57
N GLN A 87 -9.12 11.90 8.63
CA GLN A 87 -7.80 12.29 9.09
C GLN A 87 -7.39 11.40 10.25
N GLU A 88 -6.21 10.81 10.16
CA GLU A 88 -5.63 9.96 11.19
C GLU A 88 -4.35 10.59 11.74
N THR A 89 -4.27 10.74 13.05
CA THR A 89 -3.04 11.08 13.76
C THR A 89 -2.53 9.81 14.43
N ILE A 90 -1.38 9.34 14.02
CA ILE A 90 -0.80 8.05 14.44
C ILE A 90 0.50 8.32 15.17
N THR A 91 0.68 7.72 16.35
CA THR A 91 1.91 7.84 17.14
C THR A 91 2.53 6.47 17.35
N GLY A 92 3.74 6.31 16.86
CA GLY A 92 4.53 5.06 16.95
C GLY A 92 3.92 3.88 16.21
N GLY A 93 4.65 2.76 16.22
CA GLY A 93 4.19 1.48 15.72
C GLY A 93 4.36 1.27 14.22
N THR A 94 3.64 0.25 13.72
CA THR A 94 3.64 -0.10 12.30
C THR A 94 2.28 0.21 11.70
N VAL A 95 2.28 1.04 10.68
CA VAL A 95 1.10 1.53 9.97
C VAL A 95 1.01 0.81 8.62
N THR A 96 -0.10 0.15 8.35
CA THR A 96 -0.42 -0.38 7.02
C THR A 96 -1.54 0.46 6.43
N VAL A 97 -1.25 1.09 5.31
CA VAL A 97 -2.20 1.98 4.60
C VAL A 97 -3.31 1.14 3.97
N GLY A 98 -4.54 1.39 4.37
CA GLY A 98 -5.73 0.75 3.78
C GLY A 98 -6.39 1.65 2.74
N LEU A 99 -7.54 1.22 2.23
CA LEU A 99 -8.30 1.99 1.24
C LEU A 99 -8.92 3.27 1.84
N ASP A 100 -9.52 3.13 3.02
CA ASP A 100 -10.29 4.20 3.68
C ASP A 100 -9.71 4.62 5.02
N ARG A 101 -8.81 3.82 5.58
CA ARG A 101 -8.17 4.02 6.89
C ARG A 101 -6.94 3.13 7.04
N SER A 102 -6.05 3.49 7.96
CA SER A 102 -4.89 2.67 8.34
C SER A 102 -5.23 1.57 9.35
N GLN A 103 -4.45 0.48 9.27
CA GLN A 103 -4.31 -0.50 10.34
C GLN A 103 -3.00 -0.21 11.09
N VAL A 104 -3.10 -0.02 12.39
CA VAL A 104 -1.95 0.34 13.24
C VAL A 104 -1.69 -0.78 14.23
N GLN A 105 -0.45 -1.26 14.26
CA GLN A 105 0.03 -2.27 15.21
C GLN A 105 1.06 -1.63 16.14
N SER A 106 0.89 -1.84 17.44
CA SER A 106 1.80 -1.35 18.48
C SER A 106 1.98 0.18 18.50
N GLY A 107 0.96 0.91 18.06
CA GLY A 107 0.90 2.37 18.04
C GLY A 107 -0.47 2.87 18.50
N GLU A 108 -0.59 4.18 18.65
CA GLU A 108 -1.85 4.86 18.96
C GLU A 108 -2.38 5.55 17.70
N VAL A 109 -3.68 5.49 17.47
CA VAL A 109 -4.32 6.19 16.36
C VAL A 109 -5.54 6.96 16.84
N GLN A 110 -5.57 8.24 16.52
CA GLN A 110 -6.72 9.12 16.71
C GLN A 110 -7.30 9.46 15.35
N ARG A 111 -8.62 9.38 15.23
CA ARG A 111 -9.34 9.59 13.97
C ARG A 111 -10.32 10.74 14.11
N SER A 112 -10.34 11.60 13.11
CA SER A 112 -11.30 12.67 12.96
C SER A 112 -11.81 12.72 11.53
N VAL A 113 -13.02 13.25 11.35
CA VAL A 113 -13.51 13.53 10.00
C VAL A 113 -12.82 14.80 9.55
N GLY A 114 -11.91 14.67 8.57
CA GLY A 114 -11.27 15.81 7.91
C GLY A 114 -12.20 16.41 6.84
N GLY A 115 -11.87 17.60 6.42
CA GLY A 115 -12.61 18.22 5.31
C GLY A 115 -12.17 17.68 3.97
N CYS A 116 -12.86 16.67 3.40
CA CYS A 116 -12.86 16.53 1.96
C CYS A 116 -13.83 17.54 1.36
N GLY A 117 -13.93 18.68 1.99
CA GLY A 117 -14.76 19.74 1.47
C GLY A 117 -14.12 20.20 0.17
N GLU A 118 -14.91 20.25 -0.89
CA GLU A 118 -14.79 21.37 -1.79
C GLU A 118 -14.79 22.61 -0.89
N GLY A 119 -13.59 22.99 -0.45
CA GLY A 119 -13.41 24.15 0.40
C GLY A 119 -13.81 25.38 -0.40
N LYS A 120 -15.09 25.69 -0.42
CA LYS A 120 -15.47 27.09 -0.39
C LYS A 120 -14.93 27.60 0.93
N PRO A 121 -13.84 28.38 0.94
CA PRO A 121 -13.46 29.05 2.15
C PRO A 121 -14.65 29.92 2.53
N GLU A 122 -15.43 29.49 3.50
CA GLU A 122 -16.38 30.37 4.15
C GLU A 122 -15.53 31.43 4.84
N LEU A 123 -15.33 32.53 4.11
CA LEU A 123 -14.74 33.72 4.69
C LEU A 123 -15.64 34.12 5.88
N THR A 124 -15.17 33.86 7.07
CA THR A 124 -15.80 34.39 8.29
C THR A 124 -16.11 35.89 8.08
N GLY A 125 -17.25 36.35 8.52
CA GLY A 125 -17.70 37.74 8.30
C GLY A 125 -16.64 38.81 8.58
N ALA A 126 -15.69 38.56 9.49
CA ALA A 126 -14.52 39.40 9.76
C ALA A 126 -13.54 39.49 8.56
N GLN A 127 -13.36 38.43 7.78
CA GLN A 127 -12.47 38.42 6.61
C GLN A 127 -13.12 39.10 5.39
N SER A 128 -14.44 39.09 5.35
CA SER A 128 -15.21 39.77 4.28
C SER A 128 -15.14 41.29 4.41
N ILE A 129 -14.91 41.82 5.61
CA ILE A 129 -14.84 43.28 5.88
C ILE A 129 -13.47 43.83 5.51
N ALA A 130 -12.40 43.06 5.70
CA ALA A 130 -11.02 43.50 5.40
C ALA A 130 -10.82 43.79 3.90
N GLY A 131 -11.56 43.13 3.01
CA GLY A 131 -11.49 43.37 1.56
C GLY A 131 -12.22 44.63 1.06
N ARG A 132 -13.00 45.29 1.87
CA ARG A 132 -13.79 46.48 1.46
C ARG A 132 -13.08 47.82 1.73
N THR A 133 -12.01 47.85 2.50
CA THR A 133 -11.34 49.09 2.88
C THR A 133 -10.30 49.61 1.89
N PHE A 134 -10.05 48.92 0.77
CA PHE A 134 -9.12 49.37 -0.26
C PHE A 134 -9.76 50.14 -1.43
N ARG A 135 -10.99 50.61 -1.27
CA ARG A 135 -11.61 51.51 -2.24
C ARG A 135 -11.66 52.94 -1.72
N GLY A 136 -10.52 53.40 -1.21
CA GLY A 136 -10.31 54.80 -0.81
C GLY A 136 -9.71 55.57 -2.00
N GLY A 137 -10.42 56.58 -2.43
CA GLY A 137 -10.15 57.37 -3.61
C GLY A 137 -8.80 58.04 -3.66
N ILE A 138 -8.30 58.22 -4.88
CA ILE A 138 -7.21 59.08 -5.25
C ILE A 138 -7.72 60.53 -5.16
N PRO A 139 -7.20 61.40 -4.29
CA PRO A 139 -7.55 62.82 -4.35
C PRO A 139 -6.82 63.44 -5.54
N HIS A 140 -7.56 64.20 -6.32
CA HIS A 140 -7.04 65.11 -7.37
C HIS A 140 -6.40 66.32 -6.73
#